data_99a11647625c7c9673c136dc22ac9b1b
#
_entry.id   99a11647625c7c9673c136dc22ac9b1b
#
_cell.length_a   1.000
_cell.length_b   1.000
_cell.length_c   1.000
_cell.angle_alpha   90.00
_cell.angle_beta   90.00
_cell.angle_gamma   90.00
#
_symmetry.space_group_name_H-M   'P 1'
#
loop_
_entity.id
_entity.type
_entity.pdbx_description
1 polymer ?
#
loop_
_entity_poly.entity_id
_entity_poly.type
_entity_poly.pdbx_seq_one_letter_code
_entity_poly.pdbx_strand_id
1 'polypeptide(L)'
;AGLGKLFIEIRKEFNTLNLLLCQLNDKIESEKRLDPTNPSLHYPTKTDIHGSKQMYHAVDVAMVIHQPSLLHLEYYGKKDIPTDGLVALHILKNRKGEQGLTLLRNNLARGRFDEWEYEKPRSMGYGYSE
;
A
#
# COMPACT_ATOMS: atom_id res chain seq x y z
N ALA A 1 -11.14 20.89 -1.99
CA ALA A 1 -10.99 21.52 -3.30
C ALA A 1 -9.84 22.51 -3.33
N GLY A 2 -9.78 23.47 -2.42
CA GLY A 2 -8.75 24.51 -2.38
C GLY A 2 -7.34 23.98 -2.09
N LEU A 3 -7.22 22.96 -1.24
CA LEU A 3 -5.92 22.44 -0.81
C LEU A 3 -5.14 21.77 -1.94
N GLY A 4 -5.82 20.95 -2.75
CA GLY A 4 -5.17 20.30 -3.89
C GLY A 4 -4.68 21.30 -4.92
N LYS A 5 -5.48 22.32 -5.22
CA LYS A 5 -5.10 23.41 -6.13
C LYS A 5 -3.92 24.20 -5.57
N LEU A 6 -3.91 24.47 -4.27
CA LEU A 6 -2.82 25.17 -3.60
C LEU A 6 -1.49 24.43 -3.75
N PHE A 7 -1.47 23.12 -3.54
CA PHE A 7 -0.26 22.31 -3.71
C PHE A 7 0.24 22.30 -5.15
N ILE A 8 -0.65 22.27 -6.13
CA ILE A 8 -0.27 22.37 -7.54
C ILE A 8 0.40 23.72 -7.82
N GLU A 9 -0.16 24.81 -7.31
CA GLU A 9 0.39 26.16 -7.50
C GLU A 9 1.75 26.29 -6.83
N ILE A 10 1.90 25.83 -5.59
CA ILE A 10 3.18 25.86 -4.85
C ILE A 10 4.25 25.06 -5.62
N ARG A 11 3.91 23.88 -6.11
CA ARG A 11 4.85 23.06 -6.88
C ARG A 11 5.34 23.78 -8.13
N LYS A 12 4.45 24.41 -8.87
CA LYS A 12 4.80 25.13 -10.10
C LYS A 12 5.64 26.37 -9.84
N GLU A 13 5.30 27.12 -8.79
CA GLU A 13 5.96 28.38 -8.48
C GLU A 13 7.33 28.18 -7.82
N PHE A 14 7.42 27.22 -6.87
CA PHE A 14 8.61 27.04 -6.04
C PHE A 14 9.42 25.78 -6.36
N ASN A 15 8.99 24.97 -7.32
CA ASN A 15 9.64 23.71 -7.69
C ASN A 15 9.85 22.80 -6.46
N THR A 16 8.83 22.62 -5.64
CA THR A 16 8.89 21.86 -4.40
C THR A 16 8.38 20.44 -4.56
N LEU A 17 8.84 19.55 -3.69
CA LEU A 17 8.22 18.26 -3.43
C LEU A 17 7.33 18.40 -2.19
N ASN A 18 6.04 18.13 -2.34
CA ASN A 18 5.07 18.23 -1.26
C ASN A 18 4.60 16.83 -0.86
N LEU A 19 4.81 16.45 0.39
CA LEU A 19 4.38 15.17 0.94
C LEU A 19 3.22 15.40 1.91
N LEU A 20 2.07 14.84 1.57
CA LEU A 20 0.88 14.92 2.40
C LEU A 20 0.59 13.54 3.02
N LEU A 21 0.49 13.48 4.34
CA LEU A 21 0.14 12.27 5.06
C LEU A 21 -1.36 12.30 5.40
N CYS A 22 -2.04 11.19 5.15
CA CYS A 22 -3.44 11.02 5.53
C CYS A 22 -3.70 9.57 5.95
N GLN A 23 -4.83 9.35 6.59
CA GLN A 23 -5.22 8.04 7.09
C GLN A 23 -6.10 7.31 6.08
N LEU A 24 -6.11 5.99 6.16
CA LEU A 24 -7.12 5.17 5.50
C LEU A 24 -8.44 5.26 6.26
N ASN A 25 -9.55 5.13 5.55
CA ASN A 25 -10.85 5.00 6.21
C ASN A 25 -11.09 3.55 6.68
N ASP A 26 -12.11 3.37 7.48
CA ASP A 26 -12.44 2.09 8.11
C ASP A 26 -13.00 1.02 7.17
N LYS A 27 -13.30 1.36 5.92
CA LYS A 27 -13.82 0.40 4.93
C LYS A 27 -12.87 -0.77 4.70
N ILE A 28 -11.56 -0.54 4.85
CA ILE A 28 -10.55 -1.59 4.68
C ILE A 28 -10.66 -2.67 5.76
N GLU A 29 -11.28 -2.36 6.89
CA GLU A 29 -11.48 -3.26 8.02
C GLU A 29 -12.81 -4.02 7.95
N SER A 30 -13.63 -3.81 6.92
CA SER A 30 -14.91 -4.46 6.78
C SER A 30 -14.77 -5.99 6.59
N GLU A 31 -15.69 -6.76 7.13
CA GLU A 31 -15.68 -8.23 7.02
C GLU A 31 -15.58 -8.70 5.57
N LYS A 32 -16.27 -8.02 4.67
CA LYS A 32 -16.24 -8.33 3.23
C LYS A 32 -14.82 -8.18 2.66
N ARG A 33 -14.08 -7.19 3.11
CA ARG A 33 -12.72 -6.90 2.65
C ARG A 33 -11.71 -7.87 3.25
N LEU A 34 -11.99 -8.41 4.43
CA LEU A 34 -11.11 -9.32 5.17
C LEU A 34 -11.45 -10.80 4.94
N ASP A 35 -12.40 -11.09 4.06
CA ASP A 35 -12.79 -12.45 3.73
C ASP A 35 -11.63 -13.21 3.06
N PRO A 36 -11.12 -14.29 3.67
CA PRO A 36 -10.03 -15.05 3.08
C PRO A 36 -10.41 -15.75 1.76
N THR A 37 -11.71 -15.93 1.50
CA THR A 37 -12.17 -16.53 0.24
C THR A 37 -12.16 -15.53 -0.93
N ASN A 38 -11.97 -14.25 -0.65
CA ASN A 38 -11.92 -13.21 -1.67
C ASN A 38 -10.70 -12.30 -1.51
N PRO A 39 -9.50 -12.84 -1.70
CA PRO A 39 -8.25 -12.12 -1.43
C PRO A 39 -8.03 -10.90 -2.32
N SER A 40 -8.73 -10.78 -3.43
CA SER A 40 -8.64 -9.59 -4.28
C SER A 40 -9.11 -8.31 -3.59
N LEU A 41 -9.94 -8.44 -2.55
CA LEU A 41 -10.47 -7.32 -1.78
C LEU A 41 -9.53 -6.85 -0.66
N HIS A 42 -8.46 -7.58 -0.38
CA HIS A 42 -7.50 -7.21 0.67
C HIS A 42 -6.75 -5.91 0.36
N TYR A 43 -6.53 -5.62 -0.93
CA TYR A 43 -5.70 -4.50 -1.33
C TYR A 43 -6.42 -3.17 -1.16
N PRO A 44 -5.74 -2.14 -0.65
CA PRO A 44 -6.30 -0.80 -0.57
C PRO A 44 -6.53 -0.22 -1.97
N THR A 45 -7.53 0.63 -2.06
CA THR A 45 -7.87 1.35 -3.28
C THR A 45 -7.96 2.85 -3.00
N LYS A 46 -8.10 3.64 -4.05
CA LYS A 46 -8.24 5.10 -3.92
C LYS A 46 -9.41 5.51 -3.01
N THR A 47 -10.46 4.69 -2.92
CA THR A 47 -11.62 5.00 -2.07
C THR A 47 -11.36 4.75 -0.58
N ASP A 48 -10.28 4.06 -0.25
CA ASP A 48 -9.89 3.81 1.14
C ASP A 48 -9.07 4.95 1.73
N ILE A 49 -8.58 5.87 0.91
CA ILE A 49 -7.83 7.04 1.38
C ILE A 49 -8.81 8.05 1.95
N HIS A 50 -8.61 8.41 3.22
CA HIS A 50 -9.41 9.43 3.86
C HIS A 50 -9.08 10.80 3.28
N GLY A 51 -10.08 11.47 2.71
CA GLY A 51 -9.89 12.76 2.09
C GLY A 51 -10.78 12.96 0.87
N SER A 52 -10.56 14.04 0.16
CA SER A 52 -11.39 14.36 -1.00
C SER A 52 -10.85 13.68 -2.27
N LYS A 53 -11.76 13.33 -3.17
CA LYS A 53 -11.41 12.86 -4.51
C LYS A 53 -10.54 13.88 -5.25
N GLN A 54 -10.77 15.14 -5.01
CA GLN A 54 -10.01 16.22 -5.64
C GLN A 54 -8.55 16.22 -5.23
N MET A 55 -8.25 15.92 -3.95
CA MET A 55 -6.88 15.76 -3.49
C MET A 55 -6.19 14.60 -4.20
N TYR A 56 -6.87 13.47 -4.34
CA TYR A 56 -6.33 12.32 -5.07
C TYR A 56 -6.04 12.67 -6.54
N HIS A 57 -6.91 13.45 -7.19
CA HIS A 57 -6.68 13.89 -8.57
C HIS A 57 -5.53 14.88 -8.70
N ALA A 58 -5.26 15.66 -7.66
CA ALA A 58 -4.21 16.68 -7.65
C ALA A 58 -2.80 16.12 -7.46
N VAL A 59 -2.65 14.97 -6.79
CA VAL A 59 -1.33 14.41 -6.52
C VAL A 59 -0.72 13.72 -7.74
N ASP A 60 0.59 13.73 -7.83
CA ASP A 60 1.33 13.02 -8.88
C ASP A 60 1.52 11.54 -8.54
N VAL A 61 1.72 11.24 -7.26
CA VAL A 61 1.91 9.88 -6.74
C VAL A 61 1.05 9.70 -5.51
N ALA A 62 0.30 8.62 -5.45
CA ALA A 62 -0.46 8.22 -4.26
C ALA A 62 -0.02 6.81 -3.85
N MET A 63 0.44 6.70 -2.60
CA MET A 63 0.93 5.45 -2.04
C MET A 63 0.19 5.12 -0.74
N VAL A 64 0.04 3.82 -0.48
CA VAL A 64 -0.48 3.33 0.80
C VAL A 64 0.53 2.39 1.43
N ILE A 65 0.89 2.66 2.67
CA ILE A 65 1.66 1.73 3.50
C ILE A 65 0.66 0.98 4.38
N HIS A 66 0.70 -0.35 4.32
CA HIS A 66 -0.32 -1.19 4.91
C HIS A 66 0.33 -2.38 5.62
N GLN A 67 -0.13 -2.68 6.83
CA GLN A 67 0.32 -3.84 7.61
C GLN A 67 -0.85 -4.83 7.73
N PRO A 68 -0.94 -5.81 6.84
CA PRO A 68 -2.09 -6.74 6.83
C PRO A 68 -2.30 -7.53 8.11
N SER A 69 -1.24 -7.79 8.89
CA SER A 69 -1.37 -8.49 10.16
C SER A 69 -2.21 -7.71 11.19
N LEU A 70 -2.26 -6.38 11.09
CA LEU A 70 -3.10 -5.56 11.96
C LEU A 70 -4.59 -5.70 11.65
N LEU A 71 -4.93 -6.23 10.50
CA LEU A 71 -6.29 -6.55 10.09
C LEU A 71 -6.67 -8.00 10.39
N HIS A 72 -5.83 -8.72 11.13
CA HIS A 72 -6.02 -10.13 11.47
C HIS A 72 -6.10 -11.06 10.26
N LEU A 73 -5.52 -10.66 9.13
CA LEU A 73 -5.33 -11.50 7.97
C LEU A 73 -4.13 -12.41 8.18
N GLU A 74 -4.28 -13.70 7.93
CA GLU A 74 -3.18 -14.67 7.96
C GLU A 74 -2.37 -14.62 6.67
N TYR A 75 -3.06 -14.44 5.54
CA TYR A 75 -2.47 -14.35 4.21
C TYR A 75 -2.99 -13.10 3.49
N TYR A 76 -2.14 -12.51 2.66
CA TYR A 76 -2.43 -11.26 1.97
C TYR A 76 -2.47 -11.42 0.46
N GLY A 77 -3.63 -11.07 -0.11
CA GLY A 77 -3.83 -11.03 -1.55
C GLY A 77 -3.87 -12.38 -2.23
N LYS A 78 -3.89 -12.37 -3.55
CA LYS A 78 -4.02 -13.56 -4.39
C LYS A 78 -2.80 -14.49 -4.35
N LYS A 79 -1.66 -13.98 -3.94
CA LYS A 79 -0.42 -14.74 -3.86
C LYS A 79 -0.23 -15.41 -2.51
N ASP A 80 -1.21 -15.31 -1.62
CA ASP A 80 -1.17 -15.89 -0.27
C ASP A 80 0.13 -15.57 0.48
N ILE A 81 0.50 -14.31 0.51
CA ILE A 81 1.71 -13.87 1.19
C ILE A 81 1.47 -13.89 2.69
N PRO A 82 2.28 -14.62 3.49
CA PRO A 82 2.14 -14.61 4.93
C PRO A 82 2.26 -13.19 5.49
N THR A 83 1.38 -12.83 6.40
CA THR A 83 1.29 -11.45 6.90
C THR A 83 2.23 -11.13 8.05
N ASP A 84 2.85 -12.15 8.65
CA ASP A 84 3.76 -11.94 9.78
C ASP A 84 4.98 -11.10 9.36
N GLY A 85 5.12 -9.95 9.98
CA GLY A 85 6.19 -9.01 9.66
C GLY A 85 6.07 -8.33 8.29
N LEU A 86 4.95 -8.47 7.60
CA LEU A 86 4.75 -7.90 6.27
C LEU A 86 4.31 -6.44 6.34
N VAL A 87 4.97 -5.60 5.56
CA VAL A 87 4.51 -4.26 5.23
C VAL A 87 4.34 -4.20 3.71
N ALA A 88 3.15 -3.84 3.26
CA ALA A 88 2.85 -3.69 1.84
C ALA A 88 2.83 -2.21 1.46
N LEU A 89 3.65 -1.83 0.51
CA LEU A 89 3.63 -0.49 -0.08
C LEU A 89 2.94 -0.57 -1.43
N HIS A 90 1.73 -0.03 -1.49
CA HIS A 90 0.96 0.04 -2.72
C HIS A 90 1.14 1.39 -3.39
N ILE A 91 1.53 1.39 -4.65
CA ILE A 91 1.52 2.59 -5.48
C ILE A 91 0.23 2.60 -6.27
N LEU A 92 -0.76 3.37 -5.80
CA LEU A 92 -2.11 3.42 -6.38
C LEU A 92 -2.19 4.37 -7.56
N LYS A 93 -1.36 5.39 -7.59
CA LYS A 93 -1.29 6.36 -8.67
C LYS A 93 0.17 6.76 -8.87
N ASN A 94 0.60 6.77 -10.11
CA ASN A 94 1.93 7.24 -10.48
C ASN A 94 1.84 7.88 -11.87
N ARG A 95 1.77 9.20 -11.91
CA ARG A 95 1.49 9.95 -13.14
C ARG A 95 2.53 9.72 -14.24
N LYS A 96 3.79 9.54 -13.86
CA LYS A 96 4.90 9.36 -14.79
C LYS A 96 5.50 7.96 -14.80
N GLY A 97 4.87 7.01 -14.13
CA GLY A 97 5.39 5.66 -14.01
C GLY A 97 4.28 4.64 -13.83
N GLU A 98 4.63 3.51 -13.25
CA GLU A 98 3.71 2.39 -13.09
C GLU A 98 3.14 2.32 -11.68
N GLN A 99 1.94 1.78 -11.57
CA GLN A 99 1.36 1.32 -10.32
C GLN A 99 2.01 0.01 -9.91
N GLY A 100 1.98 -0.32 -8.63
CA GLY A 100 2.56 -1.57 -8.21
C GLY A 100 2.46 -1.82 -6.71
N LEU A 101 3.04 -2.94 -6.31
CA LEU A 101 3.11 -3.40 -4.95
C LEU A 101 4.55 -3.77 -4.62
N THR A 102 5.09 -3.18 -3.57
CA THR A 102 6.38 -3.54 -3.02
C THR A 102 6.18 -4.14 -1.63
N LEU A 103 6.79 -5.29 -1.40
CA LEU A 103 6.73 -5.95 -0.11
C LEU A 103 7.97 -5.60 0.71
N LEU A 104 7.76 -5.28 1.97
CA LEU A 104 8.80 -4.90 2.91
C LEU A 104 8.66 -5.72 4.19
N ARG A 105 9.76 -5.89 4.91
CA ARG A 105 9.77 -6.52 6.23
C ARG A 105 9.74 -5.43 7.31
N ASN A 106 8.85 -5.59 8.26
CA ASN A 106 8.73 -4.68 9.39
C ASN A 106 9.94 -4.84 10.32
N ASN A 107 10.69 -3.76 10.48
CA ASN A 107 11.75 -3.65 11.48
C ASN A 107 11.63 -2.29 12.21
N LEU A 108 10.40 -1.97 12.59
CA LEU A 108 10.09 -0.67 13.22
C LEU A 108 10.71 -0.54 14.62
N ALA A 109 11.03 -1.65 15.30
CA ALA A 109 11.79 -1.60 16.54
C ALA A 109 13.16 -0.93 16.37
N ARG A 110 13.70 -0.98 15.15
CA ARG A 110 14.95 -0.31 14.76
C ARG A 110 14.70 0.92 13.88
N GLY A 111 13.44 1.34 13.73
CA GLY A 111 13.06 2.50 12.97
C GLY A 111 13.23 2.35 11.45
N ARG A 112 13.12 1.14 10.92
CA ARG A 112 13.34 0.91 9.49
C ARG A 112 12.44 -0.20 8.93
N PHE A 113 12.36 -0.26 7.60
CA PHE A 113 11.85 -1.40 6.84
C PHE A 113 13.02 -2.09 6.15
N ASP A 114 13.01 -3.42 6.16
CA ASP A 114 13.99 -4.24 5.44
C ASP A 114 13.36 -4.82 4.17
N GLU A 115 14.17 -5.41 3.30
CA GLU A 115 13.67 -6.11 2.13
C GLU A 115 12.88 -7.34 2.54
N TRP A 116 11.79 -7.61 1.82
CA TRP A 116 11.01 -8.83 1.99
C TRP A 116 11.71 -9.97 1.28
N GLU A 117 12.16 -10.95 2.04
CA GLU A 117 12.71 -12.19 1.51
C GLU A 117 11.61 -13.24 1.42
N TYR A 118 11.25 -13.62 0.22
CA TYR A 118 10.32 -14.70 0.00
C TYR A 118 11.04 -16.02 0.18
N GLU A 119 10.87 -16.64 1.34
CA GLU A 119 11.30 -18.03 1.54
C GLU A 119 10.34 -18.94 0.77
N LYS A 120 10.85 -19.60 -0.27
CA LYS A 120 10.11 -20.67 -0.92
C LYS A 120 9.78 -21.72 0.14
N PRO A 121 8.52 -22.17 0.26
CA PRO A 121 8.19 -23.23 1.19
C PRO A 121 9.08 -24.45 0.91
N ARG A 122 9.83 -24.88 1.88
CA ARG A 122 10.71 -26.06 1.78
C ARG A 122 9.94 -27.35 1.44
N SER A 123 8.62 -27.33 1.62
CA SER A 123 7.73 -28.46 1.37
C SER A 123 7.49 -28.77 -0.09
N MET A 124 7.78 -27.87 -0.98
CA MET A 124 7.72 -28.15 -2.42
C MET A 124 9.12 -28.41 -2.91
N GLY A 125 9.60 -29.63 -2.73
CA GLY A 125 10.90 -30.09 -3.19
C GLY A 125 11.11 -30.03 -4.70
N TYR A 126 10.34 -29.24 -5.38
CA TYR A 126 10.49 -28.97 -6.79
C TYR A 126 11.31 -27.70 -6.93
N GLY A 127 12.53 -27.85 -7.38
CA GLY A 127 13.32 -26.74 -7.82
C GLY A 127 12.56 -25.94 -8.88
N TYR A 128 11.91 -24.88 -8.46
CA TYR A 128 11.61 -23.82 -9.38
C TYR A 128 12.93 -23.14 -9.68
N SER A 129 13.51 -23.56 -10.75
CA SER A 129 14.50 -22.72 -11.35
C SER A 129 13.79 -21.45 -11.78
N GLU A 130 13.99 -20.41 -11.12
CA GLU A 130 13.54 -19.31 -11.51
C GLU A 130 13.72 -18.51 -11.95
#